data_e6382c8d8f11c8069082593d6650680c
#
_entry.id   e6382c8d8f11c8069082593d6650680c
#
_cell.length_a   1.000
_cell.length_b   1.000
_cell.length_c   1.000
_cell.angle_alpha   90.00
_cell.angle_beta   90.00
_cell.angle_gamma   90.00
#
_symmetry.space_group_name_H-M   'P 1'
#
loop_
_entity.id
_entity.type
_entity.pdbx_description
1 polymer ?
#
loop_
_entity_poly.entity_id
_entity_poly.type
_entity_poly.pdbx_seq_one_letter_code
_entity_poly.pdbx_strand_id
1 'polypeptide(L)'
;SHHHADWDPTLTAGNIPLLENADLYDGPGVQLADNTEYCVHARFCMARGTVWQLTEDSDNTEAHDLAVHESMYCPSGRLKLWDKEEEKFYEPPLKPALGLIEDPQEECSGPLWVKGGIPVNGPNGTEYEQRNRVTLCRCGASANKPYCDGTHVTVHFQDHLPLSTELEE
;
A
#
# COMPACT_ATOMS: atom_id res chain seq x y z
N SER A 1 -3.39 -1.27 -20.73
CA SER A 1 -3.24 -2.58 -21.35
C SER A 1 -1.78 -2.98 -21.35
N HIS A 2 -1.43 -4.19 -20.91
CA HIS A 2 -0.35 -4.94 -21.56
C HIS A 2 0.98 -5.07 -20.85
N HIS A 3 1.10 -4.75 -19.60
CA HIS A 3 2.38 -4.90 -18.88
C HIS A 3 2.53 -6.22 -18.13
N HIS A 4 1.68 -7.23 -18.41
CA HIS A 4 1.87 -8.57 -17.86
C HIS A 4 3.19 -9.22 -18.31
N ALA A 5 3.76 -8.75 -19.43
CA ALA A 5 5.04 -9.25 -19.94
C ALA A 5 6.25 -8.74 -19.15
N ASP A 6 6.08 -7.65 -18.41
CA ASP A 6 7.15 -6.98 -17.68
C ASP A 6 7.23 -7.41 -16.20
N TRP A 7 6.40 -8.38 -15.81
CA TRP A 7 6.42 -8.89 -14.45
C TRP A 7 7.59 -9.81 -14.21
N ASP A 8 8.26 -9.60 -13.09
CA ASP A 8 9.30 -10.50 -12.62
C ASP A 8 8.66 -11.81 -12.14
N PRO A 9 8.89 -12.95 -12.83
CA PRO A 9 8.30 -14.22 -12.45
C PRO A 9 8.86 -14.78 -11.12
N THR A 10 9.91 -14.17 -10.59
CA THR A 10 10.48 -14.57 -9.29
C THR A 10 9.76 -13.95 -8.12
N LEU A 11 8.89 -12.96 -8.35
CA LEU A 11 8.07 -12.37 -7.29
C LEU A 11 7.11 -13.41 -6.74
N THR A 12 7.04 -13.46 -5.41
CA THR A 12 6.05 -14.32 -4.74
C THR A 12 4.64 -13.80 -4.97
N ALA A 13 3.65 -14.67 -4.86
CA ALA A 13 2.25 -14.31 -5.06
C ALA A 13 1.83 -13.11 -4.20
N GLY A 14 2.34 -13.00 -2.97
CA GLY A 14 2.06 -11.86 -2.10
C GLY A 14 2.68 -10.53 -2.53
N ASN A 15 3.64 -10.57 -3.45
CA ASN A 15 4.36 -9.39 -3.92
C ASN A 15 3.93 -8.95 -5.32
N ILE A 16 3.23 -9.81 -6.05
CA ILE A 16 2.83 -9.52 -7.42
C ILE A 16 1.63 -8.56 -7.39
N PRO A 17 1.75 -7.34 -7.93
CA PRO A 17 0.62 -6.45 -8.04
C PRO A 17 -0.34 -6.91 -9.12
N LEU A 18 -1.64 -6.85 -8.90
CA LEU A 18 -2.61 -6.89 -9.99
C LEU A 18 -2.62 -5.54 -10.70
N LEU A 19 -2.10 -5.52 -11.92
CA LEU A 19 -2.07 -4.32 -12.74
C LEU A 19 -3.36 -4.10 -13.53
N GLU A 20 -4.29 -5.06 -13.50
CA GLU A 20 -5.52 -5.01 -14.31
C GLU A 20 -6.39 -3.80 -14.00
N ASN A 21 -6.42 -3.37 -12.74
CA ASN A 21 -7.21 -2.23 -12.27
C ASN A 21 -6.33 -1.07 -11.79
N ALA A 22 -5.04 -1.08 -12.08
CA ALA A 22 -4.13 -0.02 -11.70
C ALA A 22 -4.06 1.06 -12.77
N ASP A 23 -4.05 2.31 -12.35
CA ASP A 23 -3.64 3.42 -13.20
C ASP A 23 -2.11 3.43 -13.28
N LEU A 24 -1.56 3.44 -14.49
CA LEU A 24 -0.12 3.41 -14.72
C LEU A 24 0.40 4.79 -15.07
N TYR A 25 1.40 5.24 -14.32
CA TYR A 25 2.11 6.50 -14.57
C TYR A 25 3.54 6.17 -14.98
N ASP A 26 3.91 6.57 -16.17
CA ASP A 26 5.19 6.22 -16.78
C ASP A 26 6.19 7.37 -16.66
N GLY A 27 7.22 7.17 -15.87
CA GLY A 27 8.35 8.08 -15.75
C GLY A 27 9.60 7.53 -16.45
N PRO A 28 10.66 8.33 -16.60
CA PRO A 28 11.87 7.91 -17.29
C PRO A 28 12.63 6.77 -16.60
N GLY A 29 12.69 6.76 -15.27
CA GLY A 29 13.41 5.75 -14.49
C GLY A 29 12.50 4.68 -13.89
N VAL A 30 11.27 5.04 -13.56
CA VAL A 30 10.31 4.15 -12.90
C VAL A 30 8.92 4.24 -13.50
N GLN A 31 8.11 3.22 -13.28
CA GLN A 31 6.69 3.23 -13.58
C GLN A 31 5.90 3.00 -12.29
N LEU A 32 4.94 3.87 -12.02
CA LEU A 32 4.07 3.76 -10.86
C LEU A 32 2.75 3.09 -11.23
N ALA A 33 2.39 2.05 -10.49
CA ALA A 33 1.06 1.44 -10.52
C ALA A 33 0.24 1.93 -9.31
N ASP A 34 -0.86 2.59 -9.58
CA ASP A 34 -1.76 3.19 -8.60
C ASP A 34 -3.10 2.46 -8.56
N ASN A 35 -3.32 1.64 -7.55
CA ASN A 35 -4.58 0.96 -7.27
C ASN A 35 -5.41 1.75 -6.25
N THR A 36 -6.19 2.72 -6.71
CA THR A 36 -6.95 3.62 -5.85
C THR A 36 -7.94 2.92 -4.93
N GLU A 37 -8.42 1.73 -5.28
CA GLU A 37 -9.34 0.94 -4.45
C GLU A 37 -8.75 0.51 -3.10
N TYR A 38 -7.43 0.50 -2.96
CA TYR A 38 -6.75 0.18 -1.72
C TYR A 38 -6.39 1.41 -0.87
N CYS A 39 -6.75 2.61 -1.30
CA CYS A 39 -6.36 3.84 -0.61
C CYS A 39 -6.98 3.96 0.78
N VAL A 40 -6.15 4.18 1.78
CA VAL A 40 -6.56 4.43 3.18
C VAL A 40 -6.37 5.88 3.62
N HIS A 41 -5.99 6.77 2.68
CA HIS A 41 -5.74 8.19 2.91
C HIS A 41 -4.66 8.49 3.97
N ALA A 42 -3.65 7.62 4.09
CA ALA A 42 -2.53 7.77 5.03
C ALA A 42 -1.54 8.89 4.66
N ARG A 43 -1.65 9.44 3.46
CA ARG A 43 -0.91 10.63 2.98
C ARG A 43 0.61 10.50 2.82
N PHE A 44 1.19 9.31 2.96
CA PHE A 44 2.63 9.11 2.76
C PHE A 44 3.10 9.42 1.33
N CYS A 45 2.19 9.34 0.36
CA CYS A 45 2.45 9.64 -1.04
C CYS A 45 2.58 11.15 -1.38
N MET A 46 2.56 12.01 -0.38
CA MET A 46 2.65 13.46 -0.53
C MET A 46 3.60 14.11 0.47
N ALA A 47 4.50 13.32 1.07
CA ALA A 47 5.34 13.80 2.18
C ALA A 47 6.43 14.79 1.72
N ARG A 48 7.02 14.54 0.55
CA ARG A 48 8.13 15.36 0.00
C ARG A 48 7.95 15.65 -1.50
N GLY A 49 6.76 16.01 -1.89
CA GLY A 49 6.28 16.08 -3.23
C GLY A 49 5.19 15.04 -3.43
N THR A 50 4.58 14.96 -4.59
CA THR A 50 3.66 13.86 -4.86
C THR A 50 4.40 12.72 -5.54
N VAL A 51 4.10 11.49 -5.16
CA VAL A 51 4.73 10.32 -5.76
C VAL A 51 4.56 10.30 -7.30
N TRP A 52 3.47 10.85 -7.81
CA TRP A 52 3.21 10.97 -9.25
C TRP A 52 4.20 11.92 -9.92
N GLN A 53 4.41 13.11 -9.36
CA GLN A 53 5.41 14.07 -9.86
C GLN A 53 6.84 13.52 -9.74
N LEU A 54 7.16 12.88 -8.62
CA LEU A 54 8.45 12.23 -8.43
C LEU A 54 8.68 11.11 -9.45
N THR A 55 7.63 10.42 -9.88
CA THR A 55 7.69 9.43 -10.96
C THR A 55 8.03 10.07 -12.29
N GLU A 56 7.40 11.20 -12.63
CA GLU A 56 7.69 11.96 -13.84
C GLU A 56 9.13 12.47 -13.88
N ASP A 57 9.67 12.86 -12.72
CA ASP A 57 11.02 13.41 -12.57
C ASP A 57 12.08 12.33 -12.24
N SER A 58 11.78 11.05 -12.44
CA SER A 58 12.61 9.93 -11.97
C SER A 58 13.91 9.69 -12.75
N ASP A 59 14.24 10.51 -13.74
CA ASP A 59 15.60 10.63 -14.29
C ASP A 59 16.55 11.34 -13.33
N ASN A 60 16.02 12.09 -12.37
CA ASN A 60 16.77 12.65 -11.27
C ASN A 60 16.85 11.65 -10.13
N THR A 61 18.06 11.36 -9.64
CA THR A 61 18.31 10.35 -8.59
C THR A 61 17.55 10.66 -7.30
N GLU A 62 17.46 11.93 -6.88
CA GLU A 62 16.74 12.30 -5.66
C GLU A 62 15.24 12.07 -5.81
N ALA A 63 14.65 12.45 -6.95
CA ALA A 63 13.24 12.20 -7.23
C ALA A 63 12.92 10.69 -7.31
N HIS A 64 13.81 9.92 -7.95
CA HIS A 64 13.72 8.46 -7.99
C HIS A 64 13.69 7.85 -6.58
N ASP A 65 14.67 8.21 -5.74
CA ASP A 65 14.77 7.66 -4.38
C ASP A 65 13.58 8.05 -3.50
N LEU A 66 13.08 9.28 -3.65
CA LEU A 66 11.87 9.73 -2.96
C LEU A 66 10.62 8.99 -3.44
N ALA A 67 10.48 8.76 -4.74
CA ALA A 67 9.36 7.99 -5.28
C ALA A 67 9.34 6.56 -4.73
N VAL A 68 10.51 5.90 -4.70
CA VAL A 68 10.67 4.57 -4.08
C VAL A 68 10.25 4.60 -2.61
N HIS A 69 10.77 5.55 -1.85
CA HIS A 69 10.50 5.68 -0.43
C HIS A 69 9.00 5.88 -0.16
N GLU A 70 8.36 6.84 -0.83
CA GLU A 70 6.96 7.15 -0.62
C GLU A 70 6.02 6.01 -1.04
N SER A 71 6.34 5.32 -2.14
CA SER A 71 5.55 4.16 -2.56
C SER A 71 5.64 3.00 -1.57
N MET A 72 6.83 2.73 -1.02
CA MET A 72 7.06 1.66 -0.06
C MET A 72 6.44 1.95 1.32
N TYR A 73 6.26 3.20 1.68
CA TYR A 73 5.61 3.59 2.94
C TYR A 73 4.08 3.56 2.87
N CYS A 74 3.48 3.41 1.69
CA CYS A 74 2.04 3.25 1.57
C CYS A 74 1.57 1.95 2.27
N PRO A 75 0.84 2.03 3.40
CA PRO A 75 0.56 0.85 4.22
C PRO A 75 -0.39 -0.13 3.54
N SER A 76 -1.26 0.35 2.66
CA SER A 76 -2.21 -0.49 1.94
C SER A 76 -1.64 -1.15 0.68
N GLY A 77 -0.42 -0.77 0.27
CA GLY A 77 0.14 -1.23 -1.00
C GLY A 77 -0.61 -0.71 -2.24
N ARG A 78 -1.37 0.37 -2.09
CA ARG A 78 -2.00 1.05 -3.22
C ARG A 78 -0.99 1.39 -4.30
N LEU A 79 0.17 1.90 -3.89
CA LEU A 79 1.24 2.38 -4.75
C LEU A 79 2.33 1.33 -4.88
N LYS A 80 2.63 0.93 -6.09
CA LYS A 80 3.72 0.00 -6.41
C LYS A 80 4.58 0.60 -7.51
N LEU A 81 5.88 0.57 -7.31
CA LEU A 81 6.84 1.18 -8.22
C LEU A 81 7.67 0.10 -8.90
N TRP A 82 7.70 0.13 -10.22
CA TRP A 82 8.54 -0.71 -11.07
C TRP A 82 9.79 0.06 -11.48
N ASP A 83 10.95 -0.49 -11.19
CA ASP A 83 12.24 0.05 -11.66
C ASP A 83 12.53 -0.48 -13.05
N LYS A 84 12.75 0.42 -14.00
CA LYS A 84 12.97 0.07 -15.40
C LYS A 84 14.39 -0.42 -15.68
N GLU A 85 15.37 0.02 -14.90
CA GLU A 85 16.76 -0.40 -15.06
C GLU A 85 17.01 -1.74 -14.39
N GLU A 86 16.52 -1.90 -13.16
CA GLU A 86 16.69 -3.15 -12.40
C GLU A 86 15.61 -4.19 -12.71
N GLU A 87 14.59 -3.83 -13.49
CA GLU A 87 13.46 -4.69 -13.90
C GLU A 87 12.80 -5.42 -12.73
N LYS A 88 12.50 -4.65 -11.67
CA LYS A 88 11.87 -5.19 -10.46
C LYS A 88 10.90 -4.21 -9.83
N PHE A 89 9.96 -4.75 -9.05
CA PHE A 89 9.15 -3.93 -8.14
C PHE A 89 9.87 -3.64 -6.84
N TYR A 90 9.72 -2.41 -6.36
CA TYR A 90 10.12 -2.04 -5.01
C TYR A 90 9.02 -2.42 -4.03
N GLU A 91 9.30 -3.41 -3.18
CA GLU A 91 8.43 -3.81 -2.08
C GLU A 91 9.25 -3.99 -0.81
N PRO A 92 8.76 -3.48 0.35
CA PRO A 92 9.45 -3.71 1.60
C PRO A 92 9.44 -5.21 1.96
N PRO A 93 10.56 -5.75 2.46
CA PRO A 93 10.61 -7.14 2.91
C PRO A 93 9.87 -7.27 4.24
N LEU A 94 8.62 -7.71 4.20
CA LEU A 94 7.76 -7.85 5.37
C LEU A 94 7.59 -9.31 5.74
N LYS A 95 7.76 -9.63 7.02
CA LYS A 95 7.39 -10.93 7.58
C LYS A 95 5.87 -10.99 7.79
N PRO A 96 5.26 -12.19 7.68
CA PRO A 96 3.85 -12.35 7.99
C PRO A 96 3.52 -11.83 9.38
N ALA A 97 2.66 -10.83 9.45
CA ALA A 97 2.24 -10.20 10.71
C ALA A 97 0.91 -9.46 10.54
N LEU A 98 0.20 -9.31 11.64
CA LEU A 98 -0.96 -8.44 11.77
C LEU A 98 -0.61 -7.26 12.66
N GLY A 99 -1.03 -6.07 12.29
CA GLY A 99 -0.85 -4.86 13.07
C GLY A 99 -2.13 -4.04 13.14
N LEU A 100 -2.20 -3.16 14.12
CA LEU A 100 -3.26 -2.16 14.23
C LEU A 100 -2.66 -0.81 13.89
N ILE A 101 -3.28 -0.09 12.96
CA ILE A 101 -2.84 1.25 12.59
C ILE A 101 -3.62 2.27 13.40
N GLU A 102 -2.90 3.23 13.96
CA GLU A 102 -3.48 4.42 14.59
C GLU A 102 -3.19 5.64 13.73
N ASP A 103 -4.10 6.61 13.71
CA ASP A 103 -3.94 7.87 13.02
C ASP A 103 -3.93 9.03 14.02
N PRO A 104 -2.78 9.35 14.61
CA PRO A 104 -2.68 10.37 15.64
C PRO A 104 -2.96 11.79 15.12
N GLN A 105 -2.76 12.04 13.83
CA GLN A 105 -3.07 13.35 13.23
C GLN A 105 -4.57 13.62 13.17
N GLU A 106 -5.35 12.56 12.96
CA GLU A 106 -6.82 12.63 12.93
C GLU A 106 -7.44 12.22 14.28
N GLU A 107 -6.60 11.95 15.28
CA GLU A 107 -7.01 11.56 16.64
C GLU A 107 -8.00 10.38 16.65
N CYS A 108 -7.75 9.38 15.77
CA CYS A 108 -8.61 8.20 15.65
C CYS A 108 -7.79 6.92 15.45
N SER A 109 -8.44 5.80 15.70
CA SER A 109 -7.91 4.49 15.35
C SER A 109 -8.14 4.20 13.85
N GLY A 110 -7.26 3.44 13.25
CA GLY A 110 -7.29 3.12 11.84
C GLY A 110 -7.55 1.64 11.54
N PRO A 111 -7.12 1.17 10.37
CA PRO A 111 -7.41 -0.18 9.89
C PRO A 111 -6.58 -1.27 10.57
N LEU A 112 -6.95 -2.52 10.29
CA LEU A 112 -6.11 -3.68 10.49
C LEU A 112 -5.08 -3.76 9.37
N TRP A 113 -3.82 -3.89 9.71
CA TRP A 113 -2.72 -4.01 8.76
C TRP A 113 -2.29 -5.46 8.61
N VAL A 114 -2.43 -6.00 7.40
CA VAL A 114 -2.02 -7.35 7.03
C VAL A 114 -0.74 -7.25 6.21
N LYS A 115 0.33 -7.87 6.71
CA LYS A 115 1.68 -7.78 6.12
C LYS A 115 2.23 -9.16 5.79
N GLY A 116 3.14 -9.20 4.79
CA GLY A 116 3.96 -10.38 4.50
C GLY A 116 3.24 -11.47 3.72
N GLY A 117 2.26 -11.11 2.90
CA GLY A 117 1.62 -12.04 1.98
C GLY A 117 0.62 -12.99 2.63
N ILE A 118 0.01 -12.63 3.75
CA ILE A 118 -1.03 -13.43 4.38
C ILE A 118 -2.27 -13.45 3.47
N PRO A 119 -2.80 -14.63 3.10
CA PRO A 119 -4.04 -14.72 2.34
C PRO A 119 -5.23 -14.13 3.10
N VAL A 120 -6.08 -13.39 2.37
CA VAL A 120 -7.33 -12.85 2.90
C VAL A 120 -8.48 -13.54 2.17
N ASN A 121 -9.32 -14.20 2.91
CA ASN A 121 -10.49 -14.92 2.38
C ASN A 121 -11.77 -14.33 2.96
N GLY A 122 -12.76 -14.16 2.10
CA GLY A 122 -14.08 -13.73 2.48
C GLY A 122 -15.03 -14.91 2.78
N PRO A 123 -16.29 -14.61 3.12
CA PRO A 123 -17.29 -15.64 3.31
C PRO A 123 -17.58 -16.39 2.01
N ASN A 124 -18.11 -17.62 2.13
CA ASN A 124 -18.50 -18.46 1.00
C ASN A 124 -17.36 -18.80 0.02
N GLY A 125 -16.11 -18.85 0.50
CA GLY A 125 -14.97 -19.23 -0.31
C GLY A 125 -14.45 -18.12 -1.23
N THR A 126 -14.87 -16.87 -1.05
CA THR A 126 -14.31 -15.73 -1.77
C THR A 126 -12.83 -15.59 -1.42
N GLU A 127 -11.98 -15.53 -2.44
CA GLU A 127 -10.54 -15.28 -2.28
C GLU A 127 -10.22 -13.89 -2.80
N TYR A 128 -9.55 -13.09 -1.96
CA TYR A 128 -9.05 -11.78 -2.36
C TYR A 128 -7.60 -11.91 -2.84
N GLU A 129 -7.15 -10.93 -3.61
CA GLU A 129 -5.77 -10.87 -4.05
C GLU A 129 -4.81 -10.97 -2.86
N GLN A 130 -3.87 -11.91 -2.93
CA GLN A 130 -2.79 -12.02 -1.94
C GLN A 130 -1.78 -10.91 -2.17
N ARG A 131 -1.56 -10.07 -1.16
CA ARG A 131 -0.72 -8.89 -1.24
C ARG A 131 0.34 -8.89 -0.15
N ASN A 132 1.50 -8.28 -0.44
CA ASN A 132 2.57 -8.10 0.56
C ASN A 132 2.13 -7.22 1.74
N ARG A 133 1.26 -6.25 1.46
CA ARG A 133 0.68 -5.33 2.44
C ARG A 133 -0.70 -4.90 1.99
N VAL A 134 -1.64 -4.92 2.90
CA VAL A 134 -3.02 -4.51 2.66
C VAL A 134 -3.65 -4.05 3.98
N THR A 135 -4.61 -3.15 3.90
CA THR A 135 -5.33 -2.65 5.05
C THR A 135 -6.80 -3.03 4.97
N LEU A 136 -7.29 -3.64 6.04
CA LEU A 136 -8.67 -4.11 6.14
C LEU A 136 -9.49 -3.20 7.05
N CYS A 137 -10.76 -3.04 6.72
CA CYS A 137 -11.70 -2.26 7.51
C CYS A 137 -11.83 -2.81 8.92
N ARG A 138 -11.59 -1.95 9.92
CA ARG A 138 -11.76 -2.25 11.35
C ARG A 138 -12.92 -1.46 11.97
N CYS A 139 -13.23 -0.29 11.44
CA CYS A 139 -14.30 0.58 11.93
C CYS A 139 -15.71 0.10 11.56
N GLY A 140 -15.84 -0.78 10.58
CA GLY A 140 -17.11 -1.28 10.07
C GLY A 140 -17.83 -0.37 9.08
N ALA A 141 -17.30 0.83 8.78
CA ALA A 141 -17.96 1.84 7.98
C ALA A 141 -17.42 1.99 6.54
N SER A 142 -16.40 1.21 6.16
CA SER A 142 -15.87 1.26 4.80
C SER A 142 -16.94 0.92 3.75
N ALA A 143 -16.98 1.70 2.67
CA ALA A 143 -17.80 1.40 1.51
C ALA A 143 -17.17 0.37 0.57
N ASN A 144 -15.89 0.00 0.79
CA ASN A 144 -15.13 -0.94 -0.04
C ASN A 144 -14.65 -2.16 0.75
N LYS A 145 -15.51 -2.72 1.61
CA LYS A 145 -15.13 -3.91 2.39
C LYS A 145 -14.72 -5.07 1.50
N PRO A 146 -13.69 -5.83 1.89
CA PRO A 146 -13.05 -5.88 3.21
C PRO A 146 -12.00 -4.79 3.45
N TYR A 147 -11.68 -3.99 2.44
CA TYR A 147 -10.60 -3.01 2.50
C TYR A 147 -10.99 -1.75 3.28
N CYS A 148 -10.01 -1.12 3.89
CA CYS A 148 -10.17 0.20 4.45
C CYS A 148 -10.23 1.24 3.32
N ASP A 149 -11.12 2.21 3.44
CA ASP A 149 -11.24 3.33 2.49
C ASP A 149 -11.03 4.71 3.15
N GLY A 150 -10.56 4.74 4.39
CA GLY A 150 -10.34 5.96 5.14
C GLY A 150 -11.56 6.47 5.92
N THR A 151 -12.70 5.82 5.85
CA THR A 151 -13.94 6.26 6.53
C THR A 151 -13.78 6.27 8.06
N HIS A 152 -12.79 5.56 8.63
CA HIS A 152 -12.49 5.60 10.05
C HIS A 152 -12.25 7.03 10.58
N VAL A 153 -11.71 7.91 9.75
CA VAL A 153 -11.52 9.34 10.07
C VAL A 153 -12.87 10.04 10.21
N THR A 154 -13.76 9.86 9.24
CA THR A 154 -15.07 10.52 9.23
C THR A 154 -15.96 10.08 10.38
N VAL A 155 -15.91 8.80 10.77
CA VAL A 155 -16.70 8.27 11.88
C VAL A 155 -16.01 8.39 13.24
N HIS A 156 -14.79 8.97 13.29
CA HIS A 156 -13.97 9.11 14.48
C HIS A 156 -13.82 7.81 15.27
N PHE A 157 -13.44 6.74 14.54
CA PHE A 157 -13.32 5.41 15.11
C PHE A 157 -12.30 5.37 16.26
N GLN A 158 -12.70 4.78 17.38
CA GLN A 158 -11.83 4.55 18.54
C GLN A 158 -11.94 3.08 18.95
N ASP A 159 -10.81 2.39 19.04
CA ASP A 159 -10.77 1.00 19.50
C ASP A 159 -10.65 0.88 21.03
N HIS A 160 -10.34 2.00 21.70
CA HIS A 160 -10.16 2.09 23.15
C HIS A 160 -9.06 1.16 23.69
N LEU A 161 -8.16 0.70 22.84
CA LEU A 161 -7.00 -0.07 23.26
C LEU A 161 -5.92 0.88 23.79
N PRO A 162 -5.16 0.46 24.81
CA PRO A 162 -4.00 1.24 25.24
C PRO A 162 -2.99 1.30 24.11
N LEU A 163 -2.46 2.49 23.82
CA LEU A 163 -1.30 2.60 22.97
C LEU A 163 -0.20 1.78 23.62
N SER A 164 0.34 0.81 22.89
CA SER A 164 1.48 0.08 23.37
C SER A 164 2.64 1.06 23.51
N THR A 165 2.94 1.44 24.74
CA THR A 165 4.19 2.09 25.09
C THR A 165 5.26 1.01 25.14
N GLU A 166 5.55 0.43 24.02
CA GLU A 166 6.59 -0.55 23.85
C GLU A 166 7.04 -0.47 22.40
N LEU A 167 8.28 -0.48 22.15
CA LEU A 167 9.28 -1.36 22.74
C LEU A 167 10.63 -0.68 22.84
N GLU A 168 10.99 -0.45 24.04
CA GLU A 168 12.38 -0.57 24.41
C GLU A 168 12.66 -2.08 24.58
N GLU A 169 13.30 -2.65 23.60
CA GLU A 169 14.32 -3.70 23.67
C GLU A 169 14.86 -4.05 22.30
#